data_9cbad648facbf03205d9f86f5b9addaa
#
_entry.id   9cbad648facbf03205d9f86f5b9addaa
#
_cell.length_a   1.000
_cell.length_b   1.000
_cell.length_c   1.000
_cell.angle_alpha   90.00
_cell.angle_beta   90.00
_cell.angle_gamma   90.00
#
_symmetry.space_group_name_H-M   'P 1'
#
loop_
_entity.id
_entity.type
_entity.pdbx_description
1 polymer ?
#
loop_
_entity_poly.entity_id
_entity_poly.type
_entity_poly.pdbx_seq_one_letter_code
_entity_poly.pdbx_strand_id
1 'polypeptide(L)'
;NLYYSIGYFGVFFICLIIFFLVSKLIIFSLKKLRLSSNITLKVSIKNITQTKSITPITIMSLGLGVTLLLTLALVGTNFKREIAKSIPDIAPDYFFVGIQKGEKKKFEEGILSMDPGANIEIVPMVASGIVKINGINPNSYIKPDNDSYWVIGSERRSSWTKKVPEDNLIVDGKWWDLSKPNRLQISLDAKVAKDFDINLGDIFTLNIYGREIEGEIVNFRQVDYRDLNINFAMLFNPDFAINIPHEYLATAKFEMLDQFDEIKMIEIFPSLSMIKIADYLNKVTNVLNKVFIAVTIISAVTIVIGLIVISSAIIVQGKVREYQNLVFKILGFS
;
A
#
# COMPACT_ATOMS: atom_id res chain seq x y z
N ASN A 1 17.74 2.51 -4.59
CA ASN A 1 16.83 1.89 -5.58
C ASN A 1 16.96 2.52 -6.96
N LEU A 2 18.17 2.32 -7.55
CA LEU A 2 18.54 2.85 -8.87
C LEU A 2 17.56 2.38 -9.98
N TYR A 3 17.09 1.15 -9.91
CA TYR A 3 16.15 0.57 -10.88
C TYR A 3 14.82 1.33 -10.96
N TYR A 4 14.24 1.68 -9.81
CA TYR A 4 12.97 2.46 -9.77
C TYR A 4 13.16 3.88 -10.30
N SER A 5 14.31 4.51 -10.00
CA SER A 5 14.63 5.84 -10.53
C SER A 5 14.80 5.82 -12.04
N ILE A 6 15.54 4.84 -12.58
CA ILE A 6 15.71 4.67 -14.03
C ILE A 6 14.37 4.39 -14.70
N GLY A 7 13.55 3.51 -14.11
CA GLY A 7 12.19 3.22 -14.59
C GLY A 7 11.33 4.47 -14.67
N TYR A 8 11.32 5.29 -13.62
CA TYR A 8 10.56 6.55 -13.57
C TYR A 8 10.99 7.53 -14.67
N PHE A 9 12.30 7.78 -14.83
CA PHE A 9 12.80 8.62 -15.91
C PHE A 9 12.49 8.05 -17.30
N GLY A 10 12.57 6.73 -17.46
CA GLY A 10 12.19 6.06 -18.69
C GLY A 10 10.73 6.32 -19.07
N VAL A 11 9.80 6.13 -18.15
CA VAL A 11 8.36 6.41 -18.36
C VAL A 11 8.14 7.87 -18.68
N PHE A 12 8.81 8.79 -17.98
CA PHE A 12 8.70 10.23 -18.23
C PHE A 12 9.11 10.58 -19.66
N PHE A 13 10.26 10.08 -20.14
CA PHE A 13 10.70 10.31 -21.53
C PHE A 13 9.78 9.68 -22.55
N ILE A 14 9.25 8.49 -22.28
CA ILE A 14 8.27 7.84 -23.16
C ILE A 14 7.01 8.71 -23.29
N CYS A 15 6.49 9.26 -22.19
CA CYS A 15 5.36 10.19 -22.22
C CYS A 15 5.65 11.42 -23.08
N LEU A 16 6.82 12.04 -22.93
CA LEU A 16 7.23 13.17 -23.76
C LEU A 16 7.24 12.81 -25.26
N ILE A 17 7.78 11.65 -25.61
CA ILE A 17 7.82 11.15 -26.99
C ILE A 17 6.40 10.95 -27.53
N ILE A 18 5.51 10.34 -26.72
CA ILE A 18 4.10 10.13 -27.11
C ILE A 18 3.42 11.47 -27.40
N PHE A 19 3.52 12.46 -26.50
CA PHE A 19 2.92 13.78 -26.75
C PHE A 19 3.52 14.49 -27.98
N PHE A 20 4.82 14.34 -28.21
CA PHE A 20 5.45 14.85 -29.40
C PHE A 20 4.89 14.18 -30.67
N LEU A 21 4.74 12.86 -30.68
CA LEU A 21 4.15 12.12 -31.79
C LEU A 21 2.68 12.50 -32.01
N VAL A 22 1.90 12.61 -30.93
CA VAL A 22 0.50 13.08 -30.99
C VAL A 22 0.43 14.48 -31.59
N SER A 23 1.31 15.39 -31.18
CA SER A 23 1.35 16.74 -31.75
C SER A 23 1.62 16.74 -33.25
N LYS A 24 2.56 15.91 -33.70
CA LYS A 24 2.87 15.72 -35.13
C LYS A 24 1.68 15.11 -35.88
N LEU A 25 1.00 14.14 -35.28
CA LEU A 25 -0.18 13.50 -35.86
C LEU A 25 -1.32 14.51 -36.04
N ILE A 26 -1.57 15.37 -35.03
CA ILE A 26 -2.56 16.45 -35.10
C ILE A 26 -2.22 17.42 -36.23
N ILE A 27 -0.97 17.87 -36.31
CA ILE A 27 -0.50 18.78 -37.37
C ILE A 27 -0.65 18.14 -38.75
N PHE A 28 -0.29 16.86 -38.90
CA PHE A 28 -0.44 16.10 -40.13
C PHE A 28 -1.91 15.98 -40.56
N SER A 29 -2.79 15.63 -39.61
CA SER A 29 -4.24 15.53 -39.83
C SER A 29 -4.85 16.86 -40.25
N LEU A 30 -4.46 17.95 -39.58
CA LEU A 30 -4.91 19.31 -39.93
C LEU A 30 -4.43 19.74 -41.32
N LYS A 31 -3.22 19.39 -41.74
CA LYS A 31 -2.72 19.64 -43.11
C LYS A 31 -3.52 18.91 -44.17
N LYS A 32 -4.07 17.75 -43.88
CA LYS A 32 -4.83 16.91 -44.81
C LYS A 32 -6.32 17.33 -44.93
N LEU A 33 -6.83 18.18 -44.00
CA LEU A 33 -8.19 18.67 -44.05
C LEU A 33 -8.37 19.62 -45.25
N ARG A 34 -9.20 19.20 -46.23
CA ARG A 34 -9.66 20.06 -47.32
C ARG A 34 -10.71 21.03 -46.78
N LEU A 35 -10.29 22.22 -46.45
CA LEU A 35 -11.16 23.25 -45.92
C LEU A 35 -11.91 23.91 -47.07
N SER A 36 -13.22 23.77 -47.04
CA SER A 36 -14.20 24.53 -47.86
C SER A 36 -14.22 25.98 -47.39
N SER A 37 -14.42 26.91 -48.32
CA SER A 37 -14.71 28.34 -48.35
C SER A 37 -14.40 29.29 -47.13
N ASN A 38 -14.17 28.87 -45.94
CA ASN A 38 -13.96 29.77 -44.79
C ASN A 38 -12.50 30.20 -44.64
N ILE A 39 -12.18 31.41 -45.12
CA ILE A 39 -10.83 31.97 -45.17
C ILE A 39 -10.17 32.01 -43.78
N THR A 40 -10.95 32.38 -42.74
CA THR A 40 -10.45 32.48 -41.36
C THR A 40 -9.95 31.13 -40.81
N LEU A 41 -10.69 30.04 -41.04
CA LEU A 41 -10.30 28.69 -40.67
C LEU A 41 -9.05 28.25 -41.45
N LYS A 42 -8.98 28.55 -42.73
CA LYS A 42 -7.83 28.21 -43.56
C LYS A 42 -6.55 28.89 -43.09
N VAL A 43 -6.61 30.16 -42.72
CA VAL A 43 -5.50 30.93 -42.18
C VAL A 43 -5.10 30.40 -40.80
N SER A 44 -6.06 30.10 -39.93
CA SER A 44 -5.80 29.54 -38.58
C SER A 44 -5.09 28.21 -38.65
N ILE A 45 -5.53 27.27 -39.50
CA ILE A 45 -4.90 25.95 -39.66
C ILE A 45 -3.51 26.10 -40.30
N LYS A 46 -3.31 26.98 -41.27
CA LYS A 46 -2.01 27.23 -41.84
C LYS A 46 -1.00 27.71 -40.79
N ASN A 47 -1.43 28.54 -39.84
CA ASN A 47 -0.57 29.03 -38.76
C ASN A 47 -0.20 27.92 -37.75
N ILE A 48 -1.15 27.05 -37.39
CA ILE A 48 -0.91 25.89 -36.50
C ILE A 48 0.06 24.89 -37.15
N THR A 49 -0.02 24.77 -38.48
CA THR A 49 0.73 23.75 -39.23
C THR A 49 2.05 24.26 -39.83
N GLN A 50 2.44 25.52 -39.58
CA GLN A 50 3.73 26.05 -40.04
C GLN A 50 4.94 25.30 -39.45
N THR A 51 6.04 25.24 -40.17
CA THR A 51 7.25 24.48 -39.81
C THR A 51 7.93 24.98 -38.51
N LYS A 52 7.71 26.25 -38.14
CA LYS A 52 8.20 26.87 -36.89
C LYS A 52 7.08 27.15 -35.89
N SER A 53 5.99 26.37 -35.93
CA SER A 53 4.86 26.56 -35.02
C SER A 53 5.24 26.16 -33.58
N ILE A 54 4.78 26.90 -32.60
CA ILE A 54 4.89 26.64 -31.16
C ILE A 54 3.93 25.51 -30.74
N THR A 55 3.00 25.12 -31.62
CA THR A 55 1.96 24.11 -31.35
C THR A 55 2.46 22.83 -30.73
N PRO A 56 3.58 22.19 -31.15
CA PRO A 56 4.07 20.97 -30.49
C PRO A 56 4.42 21.18 -29.02
N ILE A 57 5.11 22.27 -28.71
CA ILE A 57 5.52 22.60 -27.33
C ILE A 57 4.28 22.85 -26.45
N THR A 58 3.29 23.56 -26.99
CA THR A 58 2.02 23.84 -26.31
C THR A 58 1.24 22.55 -26.02
N ILE A 59 1.13 21.63 -26.99
CA ILE A 59 0.44 20.35 -26.82
C ILE A 59 1.18 19.51 -25.76
N MET A 60 2.52 19.50 -25.77
CA MET A 60 3.32 18.77 -24.80
C MET A 60 3.12 19.34 -23.38
N SER A 61 3.20 20.64 -23.21
CA SER A 61 3.05 21.30 -21.89
C SER A 61 1.66 21.10 -21.30
N LEU A 62 0.60 21.37 -22.08
CA LEU A 62 -0.77 21.15 -21.63
C LEU A 62 -1.09 19.67 -21.43
N GLY A 63 -0.64 18.82 -22.37
CA GLY A 63 -0.87 17.39 -22.30
C GLY A 63 -0.28 16.80 -21.03
N LEU A 64 0.96 17.15 -20.68
CA LEU A 64 1.59 16.69 -19.44
C LEU A 64 0.84 17.18 -18.20
N GLY A 65 0.46 18.45 -18.14
CA GLY A 65 -0.27 19.02 -17.00
C GLY A 65 -1.63 18.35 -16.79
N VAL A 66 -2.42 18.18 -17.86
CA VAL A 66 -3.73 17.52 -17.81
C VAL A 66 -3.59 16.03 -17.47
N THR A 67 -2.60 15.34 -18.06
CA THR A 67 -2.35 13.93 -17.76
C THR A 67 -1.98 13.73 -16.30
N LEU A 68 -1.13 14.59 -15.75
CA LEU A 68 -0.76 14.54 -14.33
C LEU A 68 -1.98 14.70 -13.42
N LEU A 69 -2.84 15.68 -13.69
CA LEU A 69 -4.08 15.89 -12.93
C LEU A 69 -5.03 14.69 -13.02
N LEU A 70 -5.26 14.17 -14.23
CA LEU A 70 -6.16 13.02 -14.43
C LEU A 70 -5.61 11.76 -13.74
N THR A 71 -4.31 11.48 -13.90
CA THR A 71 -3.67 10.36 -13.25
C THR A 71 -3.81 10.46 -11.73
N LEU A 72 -3.55 11.64 -11.17
CA LEU A 72 -3.69 11.88 -9.74
C LEU A 72 -5.12 11.72 -9.25
N ALA A 73 -6.09 12.28 -9.98
CA ALA A 73 -7.51 12.15 -9.64
C ALA A 73 -7.96 10.68 -9.66
N LEU A 74 -7.55 9.92 -10.70
CA LEU A 74 -7.86 8.50 -10.83
C LEU A 74 -7.18 7.67 -9.74
N VAL A 75 -5.87 7.85 -9.52
CA VAL A 75 -5.13 7.14 -8.48
C VAL A 75 -5.71 7.47 -7.11
N GLY A 76 -5.95 8.75 -6.81
CA GLY A 76 -6.50 9.18 -5.53
C GLY A 76 -7.89 8.62 -5.25
N THR A 77 -8.76 8.62 -6.25
CA THR A 77 -10.13 8.09 -6.11
C THR A 77 -10.12 6.57 -5.96
N ASN A 78 -9.33 5.86 -6.77
CA ASN A 78 -9.20 4.41 -6.69
C ASN A 78 -8.55 3.98 -5.38
N PHE A 79 -7.54 4.71 -4.91
CA PHE A 79 -6.87 4.41 -3.65
C PHE A 79 -7.82 4.59 -2.43
N LYS A 80 -8.61 5.68 -2.39
CA LYS A 80 -9.63 5.86 -1.35
C LYS A 80 -10.68 4.74 -1.38
N ARG A 81 -11.09 4.32 -2.57
CA ARG A 81 -12.04 3.22 -2.74
C ARG A 81 -11.44 1.89 -2.31
N GLU A 82 -10.16 1.65 -2.61
CA GLU A 82 -9.46 0.43 -2.23
C GLU A 82 -9.27 0.34 -0.71
N ILE A 83 -8.85 1.43 -0.05
CA ILE A 83 -8.79 1.47 1.43
C ILE A 83 -10.18 1.19 2.02
N ALA A 84 -11.22 1.86 1.51
CA ALA A 84 -12.58 1.66 2.02
C ALA A 84 -13.10 0.23 1.80
N LYS A 85 -12.68 -0.44 0.73
CA LYS A 85 -13.02 -1.85 0.45
C LYS A 85 -12.13 -2.85 1.19
N SER A 86 -10.90 -2.46 1.52
CA SER A 86 -9.94 -3.33 2.21
C SER A 86 -10.20 -3.43 3.71
N ILE A 87 -11.18 -2.68 4.24
CA ILE A 87 -11.70 -2.86 5.59
C ILE A 87 -12.92 -3.79 5.44
N PRO A 88 -12.80 -5.09 5.74
CA PRO A 88 -13.95 -5.96 5.74
C PRO A 88 -14.99 -5.45 6.75
N ASP A 89 -16.27 -5.66 6.47
CA ASP A 89 -17.34 -5.35 7.43
C ASP A 89 -17.16 -6.08 8.77
N ILE A 90 -16.38 -7.17 8.74
CA ILE A 90 -16.01 -7.98 9.91
C ILE A 90 -14.73 -7.52 10.60
N ALA A 91 -14.01 -6.49 10.07
CA ALA A 91 -12.79 -6.00 10.70
C ALA A 91 -13.07 -5.57 12.16
N PRO A 92 -12.19 -5.92 13.11
CA PRO A 92 -12.35 -5.52 14.49
C PRO A 92 -12.22 -4.00 14.66
N ASP A 93 -12.86 -3.44 15.69
CA ASP A 93 -12.74 -2.02 16.03
C ASP A 93 -11.48 -1.75 16.84
N TYR A 94 -11.09 -2.71 17.67
CA TYR A 94 -9.92 -2.61 18.56
C TYR A 94 -9.07 -3.86 18.55
N PHE A 95 -7.75 -3.65 18.68
CA PHE A 95 -6.79 -4.64 19.15
C PHE A 95 -6.43 -4.34 20.61
N PHE A 96 -6.34 -5.41 21.41
CA PHE A 96 -5.95 -5.37 22.82
C PHE A 96 -4.72 -6.23 23.03
N VAL A 97 -3.61 -5.63 23.45
CA VAL A 97 -2.32 -6.29 23.61
C VAL A 97 -1.89 -6.26 25.06
N GLY A 98 -1.35 -7.35 25.57
CA GLY A 98 -0.83 -7.42 26.92
C GLY A 98 -1.84 -7.90 27.97
N ILE A 99 -2.90 -8.62 27.57
CA ILE A 99 -3.85 -9.25 28.50
C ILE A 99 -3.11 -10.37 29.22
N GLN A 100 -2.98 -10.24 30.55
CA GLN A 100 -2.29 -11.23 31.37
C GLN A 100 -3.09 -12.54 31.47
N LYS A 101 -2.39 -13.66 31.62
CA LYS A 101 -3.03 -15.00 31.70
C LYS A 101 -4.17 -15.07 32.72
N GLY A 102 -3.98 -14.46 33.89
CA GLY A 102 -4.99 -14.42 34.96
C GLY A 102 -6.18 -13.48 34.68
N GLU A 103 -6.05 -12.59 33.72
CA GLU A 103 -7.05 -11.55 33.42
C GLU A 103 -7.96 -11.88 32.24
N LYS A 104 -7.65 -12.93 31.48
CA LYS A 104 -8.40 -13.31 30.26
C LYS A 104 -9.91 -13.30 30.48
N LYS A 105 -10.40 -14.02 31.51
CA LYS A 105 -11.84 -14.14 31.78
C LYS A 105 -12.45 -12.82 32.19
N LYS A 106 -11.77 -12.06 33.07
CA LYS A 106 -12.21 -10.74 33.52
C LYS A 106 -12.26 -9.74 32.34
N PHE A 107 -11.32 -9.83 31.41
CA PHE A 107 -11.29 -9.03 30.19
C PHE A 107 -12.52 -9.32 29.30
N GLU A 108 -12.78 -10.60 29.02
CA GLU A 108 -13.93 -11.03 28.21
C GLU A 108 -15.26 -10.57 28.83
N GLU A 109 -15.45 -10.81 30.16
CA GLU A 109 -16.60 -10.34 30.91
C GLU A 109 -16.71 -8.80 30.91
N GLY A 110 -15.58 -8.09 30.96
CA GLY A 110 -15.52 -6.63 30.90
C GLY A 110 -16.05 -6.07 29.60
N ILE A 111 -15.60 -6.61 28.47
CA ILE A 111 -16.09 -6.22 27.15
C ILE A 111 -17.58 -6.53 27.00
N LEU A 112 -18.00 -7.77 27.31
CA LEU A 112 -19.39 -8.22 27.17
C LEU A 112 -20.35 -7.48 28.12
N SER A 113 -19.86 -6.94 29.22
CA SER A 113 -20.68 -6.10 30.11
C SER A 113 -21.00 -4.73 29.51
N MET A 114 -20.17 -4.22 28.61
CA MET A 114 -20.37 -2.94 27.91
C MET A 114 -21.17 -3.15 26.62
N ASP A 115 -20.87 -4.21 25.89
CA ASP A 115 -21.58 -4.59 24.66
C ASP A 115 -21.75 -6.12 24.62
N PRO A 116 -22.94 -6.63 25.00
CA PRO A 116 -23.23 -8.06 24.97
C PRO A 116 -23.17 -8.68 23.55
N GLY A 117 -23.28 -7.87 22.50
CA GLY A 117 -23.21 -8.28 21.10
C GLY A 117 -21.78 -8.25 20.53
N ALA A 118 -20.79 -7.83 21.31
CA ALA A 118 -19.42 -7.75 20.83
C ALA A 118 -18.86 -9.11 20.44
N ASN A 119 -18.28 -9.19 19.24
CA ASN A 119 -17.53 -10.35 18.79
C ASN A 119 -16.07 -10.22 19.22
N ILE A 120 -15.61 -11.13 20.09
CA ILE A 120 -14.28 -11.09 20.68
C ILE A 120 -13.50 -12.33 20.23
N GLU A 121 -12.32 -12.13 19.66
CA GLU A 121 -11.33 -13.19 19.44
C GLU A 121 -10.17 -12.99 20.41
N ILE A 122 -9.80 -14.04 21.18
CA ILE A 122 -8.68 -13.99 22.13
C ILE A 122 -7.74 -15.14 21.86
N VAL A 123 -6.51 -14.82 21.48
CA VAL A 123 -5.46 -15.78 21.17
C VAL A 123 -4.26 -15.64 22.11
N PRO A 124 -3.63 -16.74 22.51
CA PRO A 124 -2.37 -16.68 23.26
C PRO A 124 -1.27 -16.11 22.39
N MET A 125 -0.34 -15.38 23.00
CA MET A 125 0.76 -14.73 22.29
C MET A 125 2.04 -14.83 23.09
N VAL A 126 3.14 -15.19 22.40
CA VAL A 126 4.48 -15.27 22.97
C VAL A 126 5.49 -14.57 22.07
N ALA A 127 6.45 -13.88 22.68
CA ALA A 127 7.58 -13.34 21.94
C ALA A 127 8.57 -14.48 21.64
N SER A 128 8.95 -14.64 20.38
CA SER A 128 9.90 -15.63 19.90
C SER A 128 10.83 -15.03 18.85
N GLY A 129 12.13 -15.29 18.96
CA GLY A 129 13.14 -14.86 17.99
C GLY A 129 13.79 -16.05 17.32
N ILE A 130 13.96 -16.04 15.99
CA ILE A 130 14.68 -17.09 15.28
C ILE A 130 16.18 -16.87 15.46
N VAL A 131 16.87 -17.77 16.15
CA VAL A 131 18.31 -17.70 16.44
C VAL A 131 19.12 -18.48 15.41
N LYS A 132 18.62 -19.67 15.01
CA LYS A 132 19.28 -20.54 14.00
C LYS A 132 18.22 -21.20 13.14
N ILE A 133 18.58 -21.49 11.91
CA ILE A 133 17.85 -22.33 10.96
C ILE A 133 18.80 -23.47 10.59
N ASN A 134 18.46 -24.71 10.90
CA ASN A 134 19.34 -25.89 10.70
C ASN A 134 20.74 -25.67 11.30
N GLY A 135 20.83 -25.03 12.47
CA GLY A 135 22.09 -24.70 13.13
C GLY A 135 22.88 -23.54 12.58
N ILE A 136 22.40 -22.90 11.48
CA ILE A 136 23.07 -21.79 10.78
C ILE A 136 22.41 -20.46 11.15
N ASN A 137 23.19 -19.38 11.13
CA ASN A 137 22.67 -18.04 11.38
C ASN A 137 21.61 -17.64 10.32
N PRO A 138 20.41 -17.18 10.71
CA PRO A 138 19.33 -16.86 9.79
C PRO A 138 19.70 -15.77 8.74
N ASN A 139 20.61 -14.87 9.06
CA ASN A 139 21.10 -13.85 8.12
C ASN A 139 21.84 -14.43 6.89
N SER A 140 22.22 -15.71 6.93
CA SER A 140 22.82 -16.40 5.80
C SER A 140 21.79 -16.85 4.75
N TYR A 141 20.51 -16.93 5.13
CA TYR A 141 19.43 -17.38 4.28
C TYR A 141 18.80 -16.23 3.47
N ILE A 142 18.83 -15.00 3.98
CA ILE A 142 18.11 -13.88 3.41
C ILE A 142 18.89 -12.58 3.53
N LYS A 143 18.75 -11.71 2.53
CA LYS A 143 19.35 -10.38 2.55
C LYS A 143 18.45 -9.34 3.22
N PRO A 144 19.01 -8.28 3.82
CA PRO A 144 18.23 -7.24 4.52
C PRO A 144 17.23 -6.46 3.64
N ASP A 145 17.37 -6.50 2.31
CA ASP A 145 16.50 -5.83 1.35
C ASP A 145 15.29 -6.70 0.92
N ASN A 146 15.21 -7.95 1.39
CA ASN A 146 14.06 -8.82 1.14
C ASN A 146 12.89 -8.47 2.05
N ASP A 147 11.67 -8.53 1.49
CA ASP A 147 10.43 -8.24 2.18
C ASP A 147 10.18 -9.09 3.44
N SER A 148 10.70 -10.32 3.48
CA SER A 148 10.53 -11.24 4.62
C SER A 148 11.63 -11.13 5.68
N TYR A 149 12.64 -10.26 5.49
CA TYR A 149 13.73 -10.06 6.46
C TYR A 149 13.24 -9.68 7.87
N TRP A 150 12.06 -9.03 7.93
CA TRP A 150 11.44 -8.61 9.19
C TRP A 150 11.24 -9.78 10.18
N VAL A 151 11.15 -11.03 9.70
CA VAL A 151 10.90 -12.21 10.55
C VAL A 151 12.07 -12.50 11.49
N ILE A 152 13.31 -12.19 11.07
CA ILE A 152 14.54 -12.43 11.85
C ILE A 152 15.14 -11.18 12.49
N GLY A 153 14.68 -9.98 12.08
CA GLY A 153 15.27 -8.71 12.50
C GLY A 153 15.06 -8.36 13.99
N SER A 154 14.12 -9.01 14.69
CA SER A 154 13.85 -8.85 16.12
C SER A 154 12.94 -9.99 16.59
N GLU A 155 12.70 -10.09 17.90
CA GLU A 155 11.65 -10.97 18.42
C GLU A 155 10.30 -10.70 17.76
N ARG A 156 9.60 -11.75 17.39
CA ARG A 156 8.28 -11.72 16.79
C ARG A 156 7.24 -12.34 17.69
N ARG A 157 6.01 -11.92 17.49
CA ARG A 157 4.89 -12.56 18.16
C ARG A 157 4.55 -13.86 17.44
N SER A 158 4.45 -14.94 18.20
CA SER A 158 3.97 -16.24 17.76
C SER A 158 2.79 -16.65 18.62
N SER A 159 1.99 -17.57 18.13
CA SER A 159 0.80 -18.07 18.83
C SER A 159 0.71 -19.58 18.69
N TRP A 160 -0.32 -20.18 19.25
CA TRP A 160 -0.67 -21.59 19.07
C TRP A 160 -2.17 -21.79 18.98
N THR A 161 -2.56 -22.78 18.22
CA THR A 161 -3.96 -23.14 18.04
C THR A 161 -4.11 -24.63 17.74
N LYS A 162 -5.26 -25.22 18.14
CA LYS A 162 -5.58 -26.61 17.83
C LYS A 162 -6.03 -26.82 16.39
N LYS A 163 -6.72 -25.83 15.83
CA LYS A 163 -7.29 -25.88 14.47
C LYS A 163 -6.55 -24.93 13.56
N VAL A 164 -6.59 -25.20 12.28
CA VAL A 164 -6.18 -24.24 11.26
C VAL A 164 -7.05 -23.01 11.38
N PRO A 165 -6.47 -21.78 11.46
CA PRO A 165 -7.28 -20.56 11.41
C PRO A 165 -8.12 -20.51 10.13
N GLU A 166 -9.34 -19.97 10.21
CA GLU A 166 -10.30 -20.00 9.09
C GLU A 166 -9.78 -19.29 7.83
N ASP A 167 -9.02 -18.22 8.02
CA ASP A 167 -8.45 -17.41 6.93
C ASP A 167 -7.09 -17.93 6.45
N ASN A 168 -6.65 -19.10 6.91
CA ASN A 168 -5.37 -19.69 6.53
C ASN A 168 -5.55 -21.00 5.77
N LEU A 169 -4.89 -21.12 4.62
CA LEU A 169 -4.89 -22.32 3.80
C LEU A 169 -3.54 -23.05 3.94
N ILE A 170 -3.54 -24.35 4.27
CA ILE A 170 -2.32 -25.16 4.23
C ILE A 170 -1.93 -25.38 2.77
N VAL A 171 -0.72 -24.94 2.42
CA VAL A 171 -0.16 -25.03 1.06
C VAL A 171 0.64 -26.31 0.91
N ASP A 172 1.37 -26.72 1.95
CA ASP A 172 2.19 -27.93 1.97
C ASP A 172 2.32 -28.48 3.38
N GLY A 173 2.56 -29.79 3.51
CA GLY A 173 2.65 -30.48 4.78
C GLY A 173 1.30 -30.85 5.39
N LYS A 174 1.30 -31.14 6.68
CA LYS A 174 0.10 -31.52 7.44
C LYS A 174 0.04 -30.73 8.74
N TRP A 175 -1.20 -30.49 9.22
CA TRP A 175 -1.38 -29.90 10.54
C TRP A 175 -0.76 -30.79 11.64
N TRP A 176 -0.84 -30.39 12.88
CA TRP A 176 -0.14 -31.00 14.01
C TRP A 176 -0.22 -32.53 14.07
N ASP A 177 0.91 -33.17 14.30
CA ASP A 177 0.96 -34.57 14.73
C ASP A 177 0.92 -34.63 16.27
N LEU A 178 -0.28 -34.80 16.81
CA LEU A 178 -0.53 -34.87 18.25
C LEU A 178 0.02 -36.14 18.91
N SER A 179 0.53 -37.11 18.13
CA SER A 179 1.24 -38.28 18.67
C SER A 179 2.65 -37.95 19.17
N LYS A 180 3.15 -36.73 18.89
CA LYS A 180 4.49 -36.25 19.31
C LYS A 180 4.37 -35.05 20.29
N PRO A 181 3.75 -35.18 21.46
CA PRO A 181 3.40 -34.08 22.35
C PRO A 181 4.58 -33.29 22.91
N ASN A 182 5.76 -33.90 22.99
CA ASN A 182 6.93 -33.28 23.60
C ASN A 182 7.86 -32.58 22.60
N ARG A 183 7.46 -32.44 21.35
CA ARG A 183 8.25 -31.77 20.32
C ARG A 183 7.52 -30.51 19.82
N LEU A 184 8.26 -29.41 19.74
CA LEU A 184 7.73 -28.20 19.15
C LEU A 184 7.57 -28.39 17.64
N GLN A 185 6.34 -28.25 17.15
CA GLN A 185 6.00 -28.25 15.74
C GLN A 185 5.62 -26.83 15.33
N ILE A 186 6.13 -26.41 14.19
CA ILE A 186 5.94 -25.04 13.68
C ILE A 186 5.21 -25.09 12.36
N SER A 187 4.13 -24.31 12.27
CA SER A 187 3.46 -23.93 11.03
C SER A 187 4.00 -22.56 10.61
N LEU A 188 4.60 -22.49 9.43
CA LEU A 188 5.24 -21.29 8.92
C LEU A 188 4.43 -20.65 7.78
N ASP A 189 4.48 -19.33 7.68
CA ASP A 189 3.96 -18.61 6.50
C ASP A 189 4.68 -19.05 5.22
N ALA A 190 3.93 -19.44 4.20
CA ALA A 190 4.46 -19.95 2.94
C ALA A 190 5.33 -18.91 2.18
N LYS A 191 5.03 -17.62 2.30
CA LYS A 191 5.88 -16.56 1.71
C LYS A 191 7.22 -16.51 2.42
N VAL A 192 7.22 -16.56 3.73
CA VAL A 192 8.45 -16.59 4.54
C VAL A 192 9.26 -17.85 4.20
N ALA A 193 8.62 -19.03 4.17
CA ALA A 193 9.28 -20.27 3.80
C ALA A 193 9.96 -20.18 2.44
N LYS A 194 9.28 -19.65 1.43
CA LYS A 194 9.81 -19.46 0.08
C LYS A 194 10.99 -18.48 0.04
N ASP A 195 10.90 -17.36 0.74
CA ASP A 195 11.92 -16.31 0.71
C ASP A 195 13.20 -16.72 1.41
N PHE A 196 13.10 -17.63 2.40
CA PHE A 196 14.22 -18.21 3.14
C PHE A 196 14.68 -19.57 2.61
N ASP A 197 14.07 -20.12 1.57
CA ASP A 197 14.34 -21.46 1.01
C ASP A 197 14.21 -22.56 2.07
N ILE A 198 13.15 -22.52 2.89
CA ILE A 198 12.86 -23.45 3.97
C ILE A 198 12.04 -24.62 3.44
N ASN A 199 12.42 -25.83 3.90
CA ASN A 199 11.75 -27.08 3.56
C ASN A 199 11.00 -27.66 4.77
N LEU A 200 10.04 -28.55 4.51
CA LEU A 200 9.41 -29.35 5.56
C LEU A 200 10.46 -30.22 6.26
N GLY A 201 10.40 -30.25 7.59
CA GLY A 201 11.37 -30.97 8.43
C GLY A 201 12.58 -30.13 8.85
N ASP A 202 12.76 -28.91 8.33
CA ASP A 202 13.81 -28.02 8.80
C ASP A 202 13.60 -27.64 10.26
N ILE A 203 14.70 -27.41 10.97
CA ILE A 203 14.71 -27.14 12.41
C ILE A 203 14.99 -25.64 12.64
N PHE A 204 14.05 -24.97 13.28
CA PHE A 204 14.24 -23.63 13.81
C PHE A 204 14.67 -23.69 15.28
N THR A 205 15.76 -23.03 15.61
CA THR A 205 16.10 -22.73 17.01
C THR A 205 15.51 -21.37 17.35
N LEU A 206 14.55 -21.36 18.25
CA LEU A 206 13.84 -20.16 18.70
C LEU A 206 14.34 -19.74 20.08
N ASN A 207 14.58 -18.45 20.27
CA ASN A 207 14.71 -17.86 21.59
C ASN A 207 13.32 -17.48 22.12
N ILE A 208 12.91 -18.09 23.22
CA ILE A 208 11.66 -17.77 23.92
C ILE A 208 12.01 -17.47 25.38
N TYR A 209 11.90 -16.20 25.77
CA TYR A 209 12.26 -15.73 27.12
C TYR A 209 13.68 -16.15 27.57
N GLY A 210 14.67 -16.06 26.67
CA GLY A 210 16.07 -16.38 26.95
C GLY A 210 16.40 -17.88 26.89
N ARG A 211 15.45 -18.76 26.52
CA ARG A 211 15.69 -20.20 26.31
C ARG A 211 15.67 -20.52 24.84
N GLU A 212 16.70 -21.22 24.38
CA GLU A 212 16.74 -21.78 23.02
C GLU A 212 15.90 -23.08 22.98
N ILE A 213 14.93 -23.13 22.09
CA ILE A 213 14.02 -24.25 21.89
C ILE A 213 14.04 -24.61 20.41
N GLU A 214 14.24 -25.87 20.09
CA GLU A 214 14.19 -26.37 18.72
C GLU A 214 12.78 -26.79 18.34
N GLY A 215 12.34 -26.37 17.16
CA GLY A 215 11.05 -26.71 16.58
C GLY A 215 11.19 -27.17 15.14
N GLU A 216 10.43 -28.18 14.75
CA GLU A 216 10.36 -28.71 13.38
C GLU A 216 9.30 -28.03 12.58
N ILE A 217 9.63 -27.60 11.36
CA ILE A 217 8.66 -27.07 10.39
C ILE A 217 7.85 -28.25 9.84
N VAL A 218 6.55 -28.28 10.14
CA VAL A 218 5.67 -29.40 9.75
C VAL A 218 4.70 -29.04 8.61
N ASN A 219 4.42 -27.75 8.41
CA ASN A 219 3.60 -27.29 7.30
C ASN A 219 3.87 -25.83 6.94
N PHE A 220 3.46 -25.48 5.74
CA PHE A 220 3.38 -24.11 5.25
C PHE A 220 1.92 -23.71 5.06
N ARG A 221 1.57 -22.49 5.48
CA ARG A 221 0.23 -21.93 5.32
C ARG A 221 0.28 -20.59 4.64
N GLN A 222 -0.69 -20.33 3.78
CA GLN A 222 -0.90 -19.01 3.21
C GLN A 222 -1.60 -18.14 4.26
N VAL A 223 -0.97 -17.00 4.58
CA VAL A 223 -1.48 -16.00 5.54
C VAL A 223 -1.83 -14.73 4.79
N ASP A 224 -3.04 -14.22 4.98
CA ASP A 224 -3.42 -12.90 4.47
C ASP A 224 -3.36 -11.87 5.59
N TYR A 225 -2.39 -10.97 5.54
CA TYR A 225 -2.22 -9.89 6.52
C TYR A 225 -3.07 -8.63 6.22
N ARG A 226 -3.91 -8.67 5.16
CA ARG A 226 -4.69 -7.51 4.72
C ARG A 226 -6.08 -7.47 5.36
N ASP A 227 -6.55 -8.56 5.91
CA ASP A 227 -7.88 -8.72 6.48
C ASP A 227 -8.07 -8.07 7.86
N LEU A 228 -6.98 -7.54 8.45
CA LEU A 228 -6.94 -6.96 9.79
C LEU A 228 -7.31 -7.94 10.92
N ASN A 229 -7.31 -9.25 10.65
CA ASN A 229 -7.48 -10.29 11.67
C ASN A 229 -6.16 -10.58 12.39
N ILE A 230 -6.23 -11.35 13.47
CA ILE A 230 -5.04 -11.77 14.20
C ILE A 230 -4.28 -12.82 13.39
N ASN A 231 -3.14 -12.44 12.83
CA ASN A 231 -2.29 -13.31 12.04
C ASN A 231 -0.85 -13.35 12.57
N PHE A 232 -0.24 -14.52 12.48
CA PHE A 232 1.15 -14.75 12.92
C PHE A 232 1.93 -15.45 11.81
N ALA A 233 3.21 -15.11 11.64
CA ALA A 233 4.08 -15.80 10.70
C ALA A 233 4.35 -17.24 11.14
N MET A 234 4.44 -17.46 12.46
CA MET A 234 4.67 -18.77 13.07
C MET A 234 3.53 -19.12 14.02
N LEU A 235 3.00 -20.33 13.87
CA LEU A 235 2.11 -20.95 14.85
C LEU A 235 2.76 -22.22 15.40
N PHE A 236 2.48 -22.53 16.66
CA PHE A 236 3.00 -23.66 17.38
C PHE A 236 1.91 -24.68 17.68
N ASN A 237 2.30 -25.95 17.90
CA ASN A 237 1.39 -26.95 18.39
C ASN A 237 1.02 -26.66 19.86
N PRO A 238 -0.26 -26.72 20.24
CA PRO A 238 -0.73 -26.30 21.57
C PRO A 238 -0.19 -27.19 22.70
N ASP A 239 -0.01 -28.50 22.47
CA ASP A 239 0.41 -29.43 23.50
C ASP A 239 1.78 -29.11 24.08
N PHE A 240 2.66 -28.55 23.27
CA PHE A 240 3.96 -28.05 23.71
C PHE A 240 3.85 -26.62 24.28
N ALA A 241 3.17 -25.74 23.54
CA ALA A 241 3.21 -24.30 23.78
C ALA A 241 2.39 -23.83 24.99
N ILE A 242 1.37 -24.60 25.44
CA ILE A 242 0.48 -24.21 26.54
C ILE A 242 1.21 -23.96 27.88
N ASN A 243 2.37 -24.59 28.07
CA ASN A 243 3.20 -24.46 29.27
C ASN A 243 4.15 -23.26 29.21
N ILE A 244 4.29 -22.61 28.06
CA ILE A 244 5.15 -21.42 27.91
C ILE A 244 4.46 -20.23 28.59
N PRO A 245 5.18 -19.41 29.39
CA PRO A 245 4.63 -18.12 29.86
C PRO A 245 4.17 -17.29 28.66
N HIS A 246 2.98 -16.72 28.76
CA HIS A 246 2.37 -16.00 27.64
C HIS A 246 1.38 -14.93 28.11
N GLU A 247 1.12 -14.01 27.23
CA GLU A 247 0.05 -13.03 27.29
C GLU A 247 -1.03 -13.39 26.27
N TYR A 248 -2.14 -12.66 26.30
CA TYR A 248 -3.13 -12.78 25.24
C TYR A 248 -3.19 -11.49 24.41
N LEU A 249 -3.42 -11.71 23.15
CA LEU A 249 -3.83 -10.70 22.17
C LEU A 249 -5.32 -10.92 21.91
N ALA A 250 -6.09 -9.84 21.89
CA ALA A 250 -7.49 -9.93 21.55
C ALA A 250 -7.88 -8.89 20.50
N THR A 251 -8.92 -9.21 19.74
CA THR A 251 -9.66 -8.24 18.94
C THR A 251 -11.10 -8.18 19.44
N ALA A 252 -11.74 -7.02 19.29
CA ALA A 252 -13.16 -6.91 19.49
C ALA A 252 -13.80 -6.10 18.36
N LYS A 253 -14.93 -6.62 17.87
CA LYS A 253 -15.88 -5.93 17.01
C LYS A 253 -17.13 -5.65 17.81
N PHE A 254 -17.50 -4.38 17.95
CA PHE A 254 -18.65 -3.94 18.73
C PHE A 254 -19.89 -3.80 17.86
N GLU A 255 -21.05 -4.17 18.38
CA GLU A 255 -22.33 -3.80 17.79
C GLU A 255 -22.73 -2.37 18.17
N MET A 256 -22.39 -1.96 19.39
CA MET A 256 -22.67 -0.64 19.96
C MET A 256 -21.37 0.06 20.40
N LEU A 257 -20.52 0.43 19.42
CA LEU A 257 -19.21 1.03 19.69
C LEU A 257 -19.26 2.28 20.59
N ASP A 258 -20.35 3.04 20.53
CA ASP A 258 -20.56 4.25 21.36
C ASP A 258 -20.72 3.93 22.86
N GLN A 259 -21.02 2.69 23.22
CA GLN A 259 -21.13 2.24 24.62
C GLN A 259 -19.79 1.74 25.17
N PHE A 260 -18.78 1.56 24.33
CA PHE A 260 -17.48 1.11 24.77
C PHE A 260 -16.69 2.25 25.42
N ASP A 261 -16.39 2.08 26.71
CA ASP A 261 -15.65 3.06 27.52
C ASP A 261 -14.17 2.67 27.63
N GLU A 262 -13.34 3.33 26.79
CA GLU A 262 -11.89 3.14 26.76
C GLU A 262 -11.23 3.46 28.11
N ILE A 263 -11.72 4.51 28.82
CA ILE A 263 -11.14 4.97 30.08
C ILE A 263 -11.36 3.90 31.15
N LYS A 264 -12.57 3.39 31.24
CA LYS A 264 -12.92 2.33 32.18
C LYS A 264 -12.09 1.05 31.94
N MET A 265 -11.81 0.72 30.67
CA MET A 265 -10.96 -0.43 30.35
C MET A 265 -9.52 -0.23 30.81
N ILE A 266 -8.95 0.97 30.64
CA ILE A 266 -7.59 1.30 31.13
C ILE A 266 -7.53 1.27 32.65
N GLU A 267 -8.56 1.76 33.35
CA GLU A 267 -8.61 1.71 34.82
C GLU A 267 -8.64 0.27 35.35
N ILE A 268 -9.39 -0.62 34.69
CA ILE A 268 -9.51 -2.03 35.09
C ILE A 268 -8.24 -2.84 34.72
N PHE A 269 -7.60 -2.51 33.59
CA PHE A 269 -6.46 -3.22 33.04
C PHE A 269 -5.31 -2.24 32.68
N PRO A 270 -4.54 -1.75 33.67
CA PRO A 270 -3.52 -0.72 33.45
C PRO A 270 -2.37 -1.16 32.53
N SER A 271 -2.12 -2.46 32.38
CA SER A 271 -1.10 -3.03 31.48
C SER A 271 -1.59 -3.20 30.04
N LEU A 272 -2.87 -2.98 29.79
CA LEU A 272 -3.50 -3.21 28.50
C LEU A 272 -3.14 -2.09 27.51
N SER A 273 -2.60 -2.46 26.37
CA SER A 273 -2.47 -1.55 25.22
C SER A 273 -3.64 -1.73 24.28
N MET A 274 -4.39 -0.65 24.06
CA MET A 274 -5.52 -0.62 23.13
C MET A 274 -5.13 0.12 21.86
N ILE A 275 -5.41 -0.49 20.71
CA ILE A 275 -5.17 0.08 19.39
C ILE A 275 -6.50 0.16 18.66
N LYS A 276 -7.03 1.38 18.51
CA LYS A 276 -8.24 1.65 17.74
C LYS A 276 -7.92 1.67 16.25
N ILE A 277 -8.49 0.76 15.50
CA ILE A 277 -8.19 0.59 14.07
C ILE A 277 -8.58 1.85 13.28
N ALA A 278 -9.74 2.45 13.61
CA ALA A 278 -10.19 3.68 12.96
C ALA A 278 -9.16 4.82 13.05
N ASP A 279 -8.50 4.99 14.20
CA ASP A 279 -7.48 6.04 14.37
C ASP A 279 -6.23 5.79 13.53
N TYR A 280 -5.83 4.53 13.42
CA TYR A 280 -4.71 4.14 12.57
C TYR A 280 -5.01 4.41 11.09
N LEU A 281 -6.19 4.00 10.64
CA LEU A 281 -6.64 4.23 9.27
C LEU A 281 -6.78 5.72 8.95
N ASN A 282 -7.31 6.50 9.90
CA ASN A 282 -7.41 7.96 9.77
C ASN A 282 -6.03 8.62 9.65
N LYS A 283 -5.02 8.18 10.43
CA LYS A 283 -3.65 8.68 10.30
C LYS A 283 -3.07 8.41 8.92
N VAL A 284 -3.21 7.19 8.41
CA VAL A 284 -2.77 6.83 7.05
C VAL A 284 -3.48 7.67 5.99
N THR A 285 -4.80 7.77 6.07
CA THR A 285 -5.61 8.57 5.14
C THR A 285 -5.24 10.05 5.16
N ASN A 286 -4.96 10.61 6.34
CA ASN A 286 -4.53 12.01 6.47
C ASN A 286 -3.16 12.27 5.84
N VAL A 287 -2.20 11.36 5.99
CA VAL A 287 -0.89 11.47 5.33
C VAL A 287 -1.07 11.45 3.80
N LEU A 288 -1.86 10.52 3.30
CA LEU A 288 -2.15 10.41 1.88
C LEU A 288 -2.86 11.65 1.32
N ASN A 289 -3.86 12.17 2.05
CA ASN A 289 -4.55 13.41 1.65
C ASN A 289 -3.56 14.59 1.54
N LYS A 290 -2.59 14.72 2.44
CA LYS A 290 -1.55 15.75 2.34
C LYS A 290 -0.70 15.60 1.07
N VAL A 291 -0.32 14.37 0.73
CA VAL A 291 0.41 14.07 -0.51
C VAL A 291 -0.44 14.43 -1.73
N PHE A 292 -1.72 14.05 -1.76
CA PHE A 292 -2.63 14.39 -2.86
C PHE A 292 -2.81 15.90 -3.03
N ILE A 293 -2.95 16.66 -1.94
CA ILE A 293 -3.03 18.13 -1.98
C ILE A 293 -1.75 18.72 -2.58
N ALA A 294 -0.56 18.28 -2.12
CA ALA A 294 0.71 18.78 -2.63
C ALA A 294 0.86 18.53 -4.14
N VAL A 295 0.54 17.33 -4.63
CA VAL A 295 0.63 17.03 -6.06
C VAL A 295 -0.44 17.79 -6.87
N THR A 296 -1.63 18.00 -6.31
CA THR A 296 -2.66 18.83 -6.95
C THR A 296 -2.20 20.28 -7.15
N ILE A 297 -1.54 20.87 -6.14
CA ILE A 297 -0.98 22.22 -6.23
C ILE A 297 0.09 22.27 -7.34
N ILE A 298 1.03 21.31 -7.35
CA ILE A 298 2.07 21.23 -8.39
C ILE A 298 1.44 21.14 -9.79
N SER A 299 0.42 20.30 -9.94
CA SER A 299 -0.30 20.14 -11.20
C SER A 299 -1.01 21.43 -11.65
N ALA A 300 -1.66 22.14 -10.72
CA ALA A 300 -2.31 23.41 -10.99
C ALA A 300 -1.30 24.48 -11.46
N VAL A 301 -0.14 24.57 -10.80
CA VAL A 301 0.96 25.47 -11.20
C VAL A 301 1.44 25.11 -12.62
N THR A 302 1.60 23.84 -12.94
CA THR A 302 2.02 23.39 -14.26
C THR A 302 1.03 23.81 -15.35
N ILE A 303 -0.28 23.74 -15.07
CA ILE A 303 -1.32 24.21 -16.01
C ILE A 303 -1.25 25.73 -16.19
N VAL A 304 -1.10 26.48 -15.11
CA VAL A 304 -0.98 27.97 -15.19
C VAL A 304 0.24 28.34 -16.05
N ILE A 305 1.40 27.69 -15.84
CA ILE A 305 2.59 27.91 -16.67
C ILE A 305 2.28 27.58 -18.14
N GLY A 306 1.60 26.46 -18.42
CA GLY A 306 1.18 26.10 -19.77
C GLY A 306 0.29 27.16 -20.43
N LEU A 307 -0.67 27.72 -19.69
CA LEU A 307 -1.52 28.82 -20.18
C LEU A 307 -0.73 30.08 -20.46
N ILE A 308 0.24 30.44 -19.61
CA ILE A 308 1.12 31.59 -19.83
C ILE A 308 1.95 31.39 -21.11
N VAL A 309 2.47 30.22 -21.35
CA VAL A 309 3.23 29.89 -22.57
C VAL A 309 2.35 30.06 -23.81
N ILE A 310 1.10 29.56 -23.76
CA ILE A 310 0.15 29.73 -24.88
C ILE A 310 -0.15 31.21 -25.13
N SER A 311 -0.46 31.96 -24.07
CA SER A 311 -0.79 33.38 -24.16
C SER A 311 0.39 34.18 -24.76
N SER A 312 1.62 33.88 -24.29
CA SER A 312 2.82 34.51 -24.85
C SER A 312 3.02 34.18 -26.34
N ALA A 313 2.77 32.93 -26.72
CA ALA A 313 2.85 32.48 -28.10
C ALA A 313 1.83 33.23 -29.01
N ILE A 314 0.60 33.44 -28.55
CA ILE A 314 -0.43 34.16 -29.26
C ILE A 314 -0.03 35.64 -29.45
N ILE A 315 0.49 36.30 -28.41
CA ILE A 315 0.94 37.69 -28.45
C ILE A 315 2.08 37.86 -29.46
N VAL A 316 3.10 36.98 -29.41
CA VAL A 316 4.25 37.03 -30.34
C VAL A 316 3.79 36.86 -31.80
N GLN A 317 2.89 35.88 -32.05
CA GLN A 317 2.34 35.66 -33.38
C GLN A 317 1.49 36.87 -33.85
N GLY A 318 0.76 37.54 -32.96
CA GLY A 318 0.04 38.75 -33.27
C GLY A 318 0.94 39.86 -33.80
N LYS A 319 2.05 40.13 -33.09
CA LYS A 319 3.04 41.15 -33.51
C LYS A 319 3.71 40.81 -34.84
N VAL A 320 4.04 39.56 -35.09
CA VAL A 320 4.59 39.13 -36.39
C VAL A 320 3.59 39.35 -37.52
N ARG A 321 2.31 39.13 -37.28
CA ARG A 321 1.25 39.44 -38.28
C ARG A 321 1.06 40.91 -38.56
N GLU A 322 1.09 41.75 -37.54
CA GLU A 322 1.04 43.19 -37.73
C GLU A 322 2.18 43.65 -38.62
N TYR A 323 3.39 43.18 -38.39
CA TYR A 323 4.53 43.47 -39.23
C TYR A 323 4.36 42.96 -40.67
N GLN A 324 3.87 41.75 -40.88
CA GLN A 324 3.57 41.20 -42.20
C GLN A 324 2.49 41.99 -42.94
N ASN A 325 1.43 42.42 -42.23
CA ASN A 325 0.36 43.23 -42.77
C ASN A 325 0.87 44.61 -43.21
N LEU A 326 1.78 45.21 -42.45
CA LEU A 326 2.44 46.46 -42.83
C LEU A 326 3.27 46.30 -44.11
N VAL A 327 4.03 45.21 -44.21
CA VAL A 327 4.84 44.89 -45.41
C VAL A 327 3.93 44.68 -46.63
N PHE A 328 2.80 43.96 -46.49
CA PHE A 328 1.82 43.75 -47.57
C PHE A 328 1.17 45.09 -48.00
N LYS A 329 0.87 45.94 -47.04
CA LYS A 329 0.31 47.29 -47.34
C LYS A 329 1.28 48.16 -48.09
N ILE A 330 2.59 48.10 -47.77
CA ILE A 330 3.64 48.83 -48.50
C ILE A 330 3.81 48.27 -49.94
N LEU A 331 3.59 46.96 -50.11
CA LEU A 331 3.65 46.32 -51.43
C LEU A 331 2.37 46.45 -52.25
N GLY A 332 1.38 47.26 -51.81
CA GLY A 332 0.16 47.57 -52.54
C GLY A 332 -0.94 46.50 -52.46
N PHE A 333 -0.86 45.56 -51.53
CA PHE A 333 -1.96 44.64 -51.23
C PHE A 333 -2.87 45.26 -50.17
N SER A 334 -4.10 45.53 -50.54
CA SER A 334 -5.15 46.07 -49.63
C SER A 334 -5.87 44.94 -48.89
#